data_fa332ba63065013d8687938a5b4c3910
#
_entry.id   fa332ba63065013d8687938a5b4c3910
#
_cell.length_a   1.000
_cell.length_b   1.000
_cell.length_c   1.000
_cell.angle_alpha   90.00
_cell.angle_beta   90.00
_cell.angle_gamma   90.00
#
_symmetry.space_group_name_H-M   'P 1'
#
loop_
_entity.id
_entity.type
_entity.pdbx_description
1 polymer ?
#
loop_
_entity_poly.entity_id
_entity_poly.type
_entity_poly.pdbx_seq_one_letter_code
_entity_poly.pdbx_strand_id
1 'polypeptide(L)'
;CLVNPRACNETLLNYNPTDNPKSVAVVGAGPAGLAYATVAAERGHRVTLFDASAEVGGQFNLAKQVPGKEEFHETIRYYKKQLEKLGVNVKLNTRVDADTIAAGNFDHTMVATGIVPRQPNIPGIDHPMVMGYIDAINGTRPIGKKVAVIGAGGIGFDVTDTITHDGPSAAVDIDVFAKEWGVDFENHPRGGVTGVEPVVAKADREVWLMQRKETKVGRGLGKTTGWTHRL
;
A
#
# COMPACT_ATOMS: atom_id res chain seq x y z
N CYS A 1 -10.61 1.08 -9.37
CA CYS A 1 -9.49 0.21 -9.79
C CYS A 1 -8.16 0.84 -9.38
N LEU A 2 -7.26 0.07 -8.80
CA LEU A 2 -5.96 0.58 -8.30
C LEU A 2 -4.97 0.97 -9.41
N VAL A 3 -5.15 0.44 -10.61
CA VAL A 3 -4.25 0.67 -11.76
C VAL A 3 -4.88 1.51 -12.86
N ASN A 4 -6.20 1.66 -12.88
CA ASN A 4 -6.91 2.46 -13.87
C ASN A 4 -7.69 3.60 -13.20
N PRO A 5 -7.10 4.80 -13.05
CA PRO A 5 -7.78 5.96 -12.47
C PRO A 5 -8.96 6.45 -13.31
N ARG A 6 -9.09 5.99 -14.57
CA ARG A 6 -10.23 6.28 -15.45
C ARG A 6 -11.38 5.28 -15.32
N ALA A 7 -11.25 4.27 -14.47
CA ALA A 7 -12.28 3.23 -14.33
C ALA A 7 -13.67 3.84 -14.16
N CYS A 8 -14.62 3.42 -15.00
CA CYS A 8 -15.97 3.94 -15.13
C CYS A 8 -16.06 5.40 -15.63
N ASN A 9 -14.96 6.01 -16.07
CA ASN A 9 -14.91 7.36 -16.63
C ASN A 9 -14.09 7.42 -17.94
N GLU A 10 -13.88 6.31 -18.61
CA GLU A 10 -13.00 6.18 -19.78
C GLU A 10 -13.43 7.07 -20.96
N THR A 11 -14.73 7.36 -21.06
CA THR A 11 -15.27 8.24 -22.10
C THR A 11 -15.12 9.74 -21.79
N LEU A 12 -14.89 10.08 -20.53
CA LEU A 12 -14.77 11.46 -20.04
C LEU A 12 -13.32 11.88 -19.82
N LEU A 13 -12.50 10.98 -19.27
CA LEU A 13 -11.11 11.23 -18.93
C LEU A 13 -10.21 10.76 -20.08
N ASN A 14 -10.14 11.54 -21.15
CA ASN A 14 -9.29 11.25 -22.29
C ASN A 14 -7.94 11.97 -22.16
N TYR A 15 -6.85 11.22 -22.20
CA TYR A 15 -5.50 11.74 -22.11
C TYR A 15 -4.94 12.01 -23.51
N ASN A 16 -5.57 12.94 -24.22
CA ASN A 16 -5.14 13.30 -25.56
C ASN A 16 -3.71 13.85 -25.57
N PRO A 17 -2.90 13.53 -26.60
CA PRO A 17 -1.59 14.13 -26.78
C PRO A 17 -1.66 15.66 -26.76
N THR A 18 -0.60 16.30 -26.28
CA THR A 18 -0.49 17.76 -26.25
C THR A 18 0.29 18.27 -27.46
N ASP A 19 -0.14 19.40 -28.01
CA ASP A 19 0.60 20.11 -29.07
C ASP A 19 1.79 20.91 -28.51
N ASN A 20 1.91 21.05 -27.18
CA ASN A 20 2.98 21.77 -26.52
C ASN A 20 3.68 20.89 -25.44
N PRO A 21 4.54 19.93 -25.85
CA PRO A 21 5.27 19.08 -24.94
C PRO A 21 6.16 19.89 -23.99
N LYS A 22 6.12 19.55 -22.71
CA LYS A 22 6.88 20.18 -21.64
C LYS A 22 7.91 19.22 -21.08
N SER A 23 8.96 19.78 -20.48
CA SER A 23 9.89 19.07 -19.62
C SER A 23 9.33 19.06 -18.19
N VAL A 24 9.10 17.87 -17.63
CA VAL A 24 8.42 17.73 -16.34
C VAL A 24 9.27 16.93 -15.37
N ALA A 25 9.55 17.51 -14.20
CA ALA A 25 10.09 16.78 -13.07
C ALA A 25 8.96 16.25 -12.19
N VAL A 26 9.04 14.97 -11.81
CA VAL A 26 8.16 14.37 -10.81
C VAL A 26 9.03 13.91 -9.64
N VAL A 27 8.76 14.42 -8.44
CA VAL A 27 9.53 14.12 -7.23
C VAL A 27 8.72 13.22 -6.32
N GLY A 28 9.15 11.95 -6.23
CA GLY A 28 8.49 10.87 -5.52
C GLY A 28 7.83 9.86 -6.46
N ALA A 29 8.29 8.62 -6.39
CA ALA A 29 7.79 7.49 -7.18
C ALA A 29 6.80 6.61 -6.40
N GLY A 30 6.04 7.21 -5.48
CA GLY A 30 4.87 6.60 -4.88
C GLY A 30 3.67 6.62 -5.83
N PRO A 31 2.49 6.12 -5.42
CA PRO A 31 1.31 6.00 -6.28
C PRO A 31 0.92 7.29 -7.01
N ALA A 32 0.98 8.43 -6.33
CA ALA A 32 0.64 9.72 -6.93
C ALA A 32 1.64 10.14 -8.03
N GLY A 33 2.95 10.00 -7.74
CA GLY A 33 3.98 10.32 -8.73
C GLY A 33 3.97 9.38 -9.92
N LEU A 34 3.76 8.09 -9.70
CA LEU A 34 3.64 7.08 -10.75
C LEU A 34 2.45 7.37 -11.68
N ALA A 35 1.27 7.65 -11.12
CA ALA A 35 0.08 7.99 -11.88
C ALA A 35 0.29 9.28 -12.69
N TYR A 36 0.86 10.32 -12.08
CA TYR A 36 1.14 11.58 -12.78
C TYR A 36 2.18 11.39 -13.90
N ALA A 37 3.29 10.71 -13.60
CA ALA A 37 4.38 10.51 -14.56
C ALA A 37 3.91 9.75 -15.81
N THR A 38 3.13 8.68 -15.62
CA THR A 38 2.60 7.88 -16.73
C THR A 38 1.62 8.67 -17.58
N VAL A 39 0.67 9.39 -16.95
CA VAL A 39 -0.30 10.22 -17.70
C VAL A 39 0.39 11.38 -18.43
N ALA A 40 1.34 12.05 -17.80
CA ALA A 40 2.08 13.13 -18.44
C ALA A 40 2.88 12.63 -19.65
N ALA A 41 3.54 11.48 -19.53
CA ALA A 41 4.28 10.86 -20.62
C ALA A 41 3.34 10.35 -21.74
N GLU A 42 2.20 9.77 -21.42
CA GLU A 42 1.17 9.35 -22.38
C GLU A 42 0.69 10.53 -23.21
N ARG A 43 0.58 11.72 -22.60
CA ARG A 43 0.22 12.96 -23.27
C ARG A 43 1.35 13.60 -24.08
N GLY A 44 2.55 13.02 -24.09
CA GLY A 44 3.68 13.47 -24.90
C GLY A 44 4.65 14.42 -24.19
N HIS A 45 4.54 14.62 -22.88
CA HIS A 45 5.52 15.37 -22.10
C HIS A 45 6.81 14.56 -21.89
N ARG A 46 7.95 15.25 -21.78
CA ARG A 46 9.23 14.65 -21.42
C ARG A 46 9.34 14.59 -19.89
N VAL A 47 9.18 13.40 -19.33
CA VAL A 47 9.09 13.22 -17.88
C VAL A 47 10.38 12.64 -17.30
N THR A 48 10.89 13.27 -16.25
CA THR A 48 11.92 12.72 -15.36
C THR A 48 11.32 12.48 -13.98
N LEU A 49 11.34 11.24 -13.53
CA LEU A 49 10.81 10.79 -12.24
C LEU A 49 11.97 10.53 -11.28
N PHE A 50 11.97 11.21 -10.14
CA PHE A 50 12.99 11.09 -9.10
C PHE A 50 12.42 10.40 -7.87
N ASP A 51 13.21 9.51 -7.26
CA ASP A 51 12.92 8.97 -5.93
C ASP A 51 14.21 8.72 -5.14
N ALA A 52 14.16 9.00 -3.84
CA ALA A 52 15.27 8.75 -2.94
C ALA A 52 15.47 7.25 -2.65
N SER A 53 14.46 6.43 -2.90
CA SER A 53 14.48 4.98 -2.68
C SER A 53 15.13 4.25 -3.86
N ALA A 54 15.53 2.99 -3.61
CA ALA A 54 16.10 2.11 -4.63
C ALA A 54 15.04 1.52 -5.58
N GLU A 55 13.76 1.66 -5.27
CA GLU A 55 12.65 1.15 -6.09
C GLU A 55 11.45 2.10 -6.10
N VAL A 56 10.65 2.01 -7.14
CA VAL A 56 9.35 2.70 -7.23
C VAL A 56 8.30 1.99 -6.40
N GLY A 57 7.24 2.70 -5.99
CA GLY A 57 6.10 2.15 -5.27
C GLY A 57 5.77 2.91 -3.98
N GLY A 58 6.77 3.56 -3.35
CA GLY A 58 6.54 4.32 -2.11
C GLY A 58 5.85 3.48 -1.04
N GLN A 59 4.75 3.98 -0.46
CA GLN A 59 3.99 3.27 0.58
C GLN A 59 3.38 1.93 0.10
N PHE A 60 3.21 1.72 -1.20
CA PHE A 60 2.74 0.42 -1.71
C PHE A 60 3.75 -0.71 -1.49
N ASN A 61 5.04 -0.37 -1.33
CA ASN A 61 6.06 -1.35 -0.97
C ASN A 61 5.90 -1.89 0.46
N LEU A 62 5.23 -1.15 1.34
CA LEU A 62 4.81 -1.64 2.66
C LEU A 62 3.47 -2.36 2.57
N ALA A 63 2.49 -1.73 1.92
CA ALA A 63 1.13 -2.27 1.82
C ALA A 63 1.08 -3.67 1.19
N LYS A 64 1.89 -3.93 0.16
CA LYS A 64 1.98 -5.24 -0.52
C LYS A 64 2.44 -6.40 0.38
N GLN A 65 3.02 -6.10 1.56
CA GLN A 65 3.51 -7.09 2.52
C GLN A 65 2.44 -7.47 3.56
N VAL A 66 1.35 -6.70 3.62
CA VAL A 66 0.24 -6.98 4.54
C VAL A 66 -0.60 -8.11 3.97
N PRO A 67 -0.90 -9.17 4.74
CA PRO A 67 -1.77 -10.25 4.30
C PRO A 67 -3.10 -9.73 3.75
N GLY A 68 -3.54 -10.23 2.60
CA GLY A 68 -4.73 -9.77 1.90
C GLY A 68 -4.54 -8.53 1.03
N LYS A 69 -3.31 -7.97 0.95
CA LYS A 69 -2.98 -6.79 0.13
C LYS A 69 -1.90 -7.06 -0.92
N GLU A 70 -1.62 -8.31 -1.21
CA GLU A 70 -0.58 -8.74 -2.17
C GLU A 70 -0.84 -8.21 -3.58
N GLU A 71 -2.07 -7.84 -3.92
CA GLU A 71 -2.42 -7.23 -5.21
C GLU A 71 -1.63 -5.96 -5.51
N PHE A 72 -1.12 -5.25 -4.50
CA PHE A 72 -0.25 -4.10 -4.72
C PHE A 72 1.08 -4.45 -5.41
N HIS A 73 1.53 -5.71 -5.40
CA HIS A 73 2.63 -6.17 -6.25
C HIS A 73 2.33 -5.94 -7.73
N GLU A 74 1.09 -6.24 -8.15
CA GLU A 74 0.65 -6.08 -9.52
C GLU A 74 0.51 -4.60 -9.91
N THR A 75 0.05 -3.75 -8.99
CA THR A 75 0.00 -2.30 -9.20
C THR A 75 1.41 -1.74 -9.48
N ILE A 76 2.40 -2.13 -8.67
CA ILE A 76 3.78 -1.68 -8.86
C ILE A 76 4.36 -2.24 -10.17
N ARG A 77 4.10 -3.52 -10.49
CA ARG A 77 4.52 -4.15 -11.75
C ARG A 77 3.93 -3.41 -12.95
N TYR A 78 2.65 -3.08 -12.91
CA TYR A 78 1.97 -2.30 -13.94
C TYR A 78 2.68 -0.96 -14.18
N TYR A 79 2.89 -0.17 -13.13
CA TYR A 79 3.54 1.13 -13.28
C TYR A 79 4.99 1.03 -13.77
N LYS A 80 5.78 0.07 -13.29
CA LYS A 80 7.13 -0.19 -13.81
C LYS A 80 7.10 -0.40 -15.34
N LYS A 81 6.16 -1.20 -15.83
CA LYS A 81 5.99 -1.45 -17.27
C LYS A 81 5.50 -0.23 -18.04
N GLN A 82 4.60 0.57 -17.47
CA GLN A 82 4.15 1.80 -18.10
C GLN A 82 5.27 2.84 -18.21
N LEU A 83 6.07 3.04 -17.16
CA LEU A 83 7.22 3.95 -17.18
C LEU A 83 8.22 3.56 -18.30
N GLU A 84 8.53 2.27 -18.41
CA GLU A 84 9.40 1.72 -19.45
C GLU A 84 8.82 1.96 -20.85
N LYS A 85 7.55 1.57 -21.07
CA LYS A 85 6.85 1.70 -22.35
C LYS A 85 6.74 3.14 -22.83
N LEU A 86 6.54 4.07 -21.91
CA LEU A 86 6.36 5.51 -22.18
C LEU A 86 7.67 6.30 -22.22
N GLY A 87 8.80 5.64 -22.00
CA GLY A 87 10.12 6.26 -22.03
C GLY A 87 10.37 7.29 -20.93
N VAL A 88 9.75 7.10 -19.76
CA VAL A 88 9.99 7.98 -18.60
C VAL A 88 11.41 7.79 -18.09
N ASN A 89 12.14 8.90 -17.91
CA ASN A 89 13.48 8.89 -17.34
C ASN A 89 13.43 8.73 -15.82
N VAL A 90 13.66 7.52 -15.32
CA VAL A 90 13.56 7.20 -13.89
C VAL A 90 14.93 7.31 -13.22
N LYS A 91 15.01 8.12 -12.15
CA LYS A 91 16.20 8.38 -11.34
C LYS A 91 15.93 7.94 -9.89
N LEU A 92 16.25 6.69 -9.60
CA LEU A 92 16.19 6.12 -8.23
C LEU A 92 17.46 6.44 -7.44
N ASN A 93 17.45 6.21 -6.13
CA ASN A 93 18.52 6.55 -5.20
C ASN A 93 18.93 8.03 -5.34
N THR A 94 17.98 8.90 -5.71
CA THR A 94 18.25 10.30 -6.02
C THR A 94 17.31 11.18 -5.18
N ARG A 95 17.85 11.71 -4.10
CA ARG A 95 17.16 12.75 -3.34
C ARG A 95 17.40 14.09 -4.02
N VAL A 96 16.32 14.75 -4.39
CA VAL A 96 16.38 16.08 -5.01
C VAL A 96 15.92 17.16 -4.04
N ASP A 97 16.50 18.32 -4.18
CA ASP A 97 16.16 19.57 -3.50
C ASP A 97 15.74 20.65 -4.51
N ALA A 98 15.48 21.85 -4.03
CA ALA A 98 15.06 22.95 -4.87
C ALA A 98 16.13 23.34 -5.89
N ASP A 99 17.41 23.29 -5.50
CA ASP A 99 18.53 23.68 -6.38
C ASP A 99 18.72 22.68 -7.52
N THR A 100 18.58 21.38 -7.23
CA THR A 100 18.62 20.32 -8.23
C THR A 100 17.49 20.48 -9.26
N ILE A 101 16.28 20.83 -8.81
CA ILE A 101 15.14 21.07 -9.70
C ILE A 101 15.37 22.33 -10.54
N ALA A 102 15.85 23.41 -9.93
CA ALA A 102 16.14 24.65 -10.64
C ALA A 102 17.22 24.44 -11.71
N ALA A 103 18.31 23.73 -11.39
CA ALA A 103 19.38 23.40 -12.34
C ALA A 103 18.90 22.50 -13.49
N GLY A 104 17.84 21.71 -13.29
CA GLY A 104 17.28 20.81 -14.29
C GLY A 104 16.50 21.50 -15.41
N ASN A 105 16.21 22.81 -15.30
CA ASN A 105 15.44 23.60 -16.26
C ASN A 105 14.13 22.93 -16.70
N PHE A 106 13.37 22.40 -15.75
CA PHE A 106 12.06 21.83 -16.01
C PHE A 106 11.01 22.92 -16.17
N ASP A 107 10.10 22.75 -17.13
CA ASP A 107 8.95 23.65 -17.30
C ASP A 107 7.96 23.54 -16.13
N HIS A 108 7.80 22.31 -15.61
CA HIS A 108 6.92 22.02 -14.48
C HIS A 108 7.54 21.02 -13.51
N THR A 109 7.19 21.16 -12.25
CA THR A 109 7.57 20.20 -11.20
C THR A 109 6.33 19.74 -10.44
N MET A 110 6.14 18.42 -10.38
CA MET A 110 5.14 17.77 -9.54
C MET A 110 5.78 17.20 -8.29
N VAL A 111 5.37 17.70 -7.13
CA VAL A 111 5.85 17.23 -5.82
C VAL A 111 4.88 16.18 -5.29
N ALA A 112 5.35 14.93 -5.21
CA ALA A 112 4.59 13.75 -4.78
C ALA A 112 5.36 12.94 -3.72
N THR A 113 6.04 13.62 -2.81
CA THR A 113 6.97 13.04 -1.82
C THR A 113 6.31 12.22 -0.72
N GLY A 114 4.98 12.17 -0.68
CA GLY A 114 4.22 11.35 0.28
C GLY A 114 4.22 11.93 1.70
N ILE A 115 4.23 11.04 2.66
CA ILE A 115 4.14 11.37 4.10
C ILE A 115 5.34 10.82 4.87
N VAL A 116 5.65 11.46 5.97
CA VAL A 116 6.57 10.95 6.99
C VAL A 116 5.74 10.48 8.19
N PRO A 117 6.01 9.27 8.73
CA PRO A 117 5.32 8.78 9.92
C PRO A 117 5.46 9.75 11.09
N ARG A 118 4.35 10.09 11.72
CA ARG A 118 4.37 10.92 12.92
C ARG A 118 4.91 10.13 14.10
N GLN A 119 5.90 10.66 14.78
CA GLN A 119 6.33 10.14 16.06
C GLN A 119 5.51 10.78 17.18
N PRO A 120 4.68 10.03 17.93
CA PRO A 120 3.89 10.59 19.01
C PRO A 120 4.79 10.91 20.22
N ASN A 121 4.43 11.95 20.97
CA ASN A 121 5.11 12.25 22.23
C ASN A 121 4.47 11.42 23.36
N ILE A 122 5.04 10.25 23.61
CA ILE A 122 4.60 9.32 24.66
C ILE A 122 5.83 8.98 25.53
N PRO A 123 5.72 9.06 26.85
CA PRO A 123 6.80 8.64 27.73
C PRO A 123 7.25 7.20 27.42
N GLY A 124 8.55 6.98 27.25
CA GLY A 124 9.12 5.67 26.90
C GLY A 124 9.11 5.32 25.42
N ILE A 125 8.76 6.24 24.51
CA ILE A 125 8.75 6.00 23.05
C ILE A 125 10.13 5.62 22.52
N ASP A 126 11.19 6.06 23.19
CA ASP A 126 12.59 5.77 22.80
C ASP A 126 13.12 4.44 23.38
N HIS A 127 12.29 3.71 24.13
CA HIS A 127 12.71 2.43 24.69
C HIS A 127 13.03 1.41 23.59
N PRO A 128 14.09 0.61 23.68
CA PRO A 128 14.50 -0.35 22.64
C PRO A 128 13.43 -1.37 22.22
N MET A 129 12.43 -1.66 23.08
CA MET A 129 11.32 -2.54 22.71
C MET A 129 10.25 -1.86 21.85
N VAL A 130 10.29 -0.53 21.71
CA VAL A 130 9.34 0.22 20.87
C VAL A 130 9.85 0.23 19.43
N MET A 131 8.97 0.01 18.49
CA MET A 131 9.29 0.09 17.05
C MET A 131 8.15 0.76 16.28
N GLY A 132 8.48 1.37 15.16
CA GLY A 132 7.51 1.93 14.23
C GLY A 132 6.86 0.84 13.37
N TYR A 133 5.72 1.17 12.76
CA TYR A 133 4.98 0.23 11.90
C TYR A 133 5.80 -0.24 10.68
N ILE A 134 6.71 0.60 10.18
CA ILE A 134 7.59 0.25 9.05
C ILE A 134 8.49 -0.93 9.41
N ASP A 135 9.12 -0.88 10.59
CA ASP A 135 9.96 -1.97 11.08
C ASP A 135 9.17 -3.24 11.33
N ALA A 136 7.95 -3.09 11.88
CA ALA A 136 7.08 -4.23 12.16
C ALA A 136 6.64 -4.95 10.88
N ILE A 137 6.21 -4.21 9.85
CA ILE A 137 5.78 -4.77 8.56
C ILE A 137 6.95 -5.37 7.79
N ASN A 138 8.11 -4.68 7.78
CA ASN A 138 9.30 -5.18 7.08
C ASN A 138 10.03 -6.32 7.83
N GLY A 139 9.66 -6.61 9.06
CA GLY A 139 10.34 -7.62 9.87
C GLY A 139 11.80 -7.31 10.16
N THR A 140 12.19 -6.02 10.16
CA THR A 140 13.59 -5.61 10.38
C THR A 140 14.08 -5.84 11.79
N ARG A 141 13.16 -6.06 12.73
CA ARG A 141 13.44 -6.31 14.14
C ARG A 141 12.58 -7.47 14.66
N PRO A 142 13.09 -8.27 15.60
CA PRO A 142 12.32 -9.35 16.21
C PRO A 142 11.12 -8.81 16.99
N ILE A 143 9.97 -9.46 16.84
CA ILE A 143 8.72 -9.12 17.53
C ILE A 143 8.43 -10.19 18.57
N GLY A 144 8.15 -9.75 19.81
CA GLY A 144 7.85 -10.65 20.93
C GLY A 144 6.51 -11.37 20.82
N LYS A 145 6.26 -12.29 21.77
CA LYS A 145 4.99 -13.04 21.83
C LYS A 145 3.81 -12.22 22.37
N LYS A 146 4.08 -11.14 23.11
CA LYS A 146 3.07 -10.20 23.65
C LYS A 146 3.36 -8.83 23.09
N VAL A 147 2.39 -8.26 22.37
CA VAL A 147 2.56 -7.00 21.64
C VAL A 147 1.42 -6.04 21.96
N ALA A 148 1.78 -4.79 22.22
CA ALA A 148 0.84 -3.69 22.32
C ALA A 148 0.96 -2.80 21.08
N VAL A 149 -0.11 -2.72 20.28
CA VAL A 149 -0.20 -1.84 19.11
C VAL A 149 -0.94 -0.57 19.51
N ILE A 150 -0.24 0.57 19.50
CA ILE A 150 -0.80 1.86 19.92
C ILE A 150 -1.30 2.61 18.70
N GLY A 151 -2.62 2.60 18.50
CA GLY A 151 -3.32 3.23 17.40
C GLY A 151 -4.14 2.23 16.58
N ALA A 152 -5.46 2.23 16.77
CA ALA A 152 -6.41 1.35 16.08
C ALA A 152 -7.04 2.05 14.85
N GLY A 153 -6.21 2.65 14.01
CA GLY A 153 -6.54 3.07 12.65
C GLY A 153 -6.19 1.98 11.64
N GLY A 154 -6.34 2.24 10.33
CA GLY A 154 -6.03 1.27 9.27
C GLY A 154 -4.63 0.66 9.41
N ILE A 155 -3.60 1.48 9.63
CA ILE A 155 -2.21 1.00 9.82
C ILE A 155 -2.09 0.09 11.08
N GLY A 156 -2.81 0.41 12.16
CA GLY A 156 -2.79 -0.44 13.36
C GLY A 156 -3.36 -1.83 13.11
N PHE A 157 -4.44 -1.92 12.32
CA PHE A 157 -4.97 -3.20 11.86
C PHE A 157 -3.98 -3.92 10.93
N ASP A 158 -3.42 -3.22 9.94
CA ASP A 158 -2.43 -3.80 9.02
C ASP A 158 -1.21 -4.39 9.76
N VAL A 159 -0.71 -3.69 10.78
CA VAL A 159 0.37 -4.19 11.64
C VAL A 159 -0.09 -5.43 12.41
N THR A 160 -1.30 -5.38 12.99
CA THR A 160 -1.85 -6.52 13.75
C THR A 160 -1.97 -7.74 12.85
N ASP A 161 -2.57 -7.59 11.66
CA ASP A 161 -2.70 -8.68 10.68
C ASP A 161 -1.33 -9.24 10.30
N THR A 162 -0.36 -8.37 9.99
CA THR A 162 1.00 -8.80 9.61
C THR A 162 1.70 -9.59 10.71
N ILE A 163 1.60 -9.17 11.97
CA ILE A 163 2.34 -9.82 13.07
C ILE A 163 1.63 -11.05 13.65
N THR A 164 0.35 -11.24 13.37
CA THR A 164 -0.44 -12.41 13.81
C THR A 164 -0.61 -13.45 12.72
N HIS A 165 -0.38 -13.08 11.47
CA HIS A 165 -0.47 -14.00 10.33
C HIS A 165 0.70 -14.98 10.31
N ASP A 166 0.42 -16.23 9.95
CA ASP A 166 1.41 -17.29 9.74
C ASP A 166 1.02 -18.09 8.49
N GLY A 167 2.03 -18.37 7.65
CA GLY A 167 1.83 -19.10 6.40
C GLY A 167 1.36 -18.26 5.22
N PRO A 168 0.87 -18.89 4.14
CA PRO A 168 0.37 -18.20 2.96
C PRO A 168 -0.93 -17.45 3.24
N SER A 169 -1.10 -16.27 2.62
CA SER A 169 -2.33 -15.51 2.73
C SER A 169 -3.46 -16.14 1.91
N ALA A 170 -4.67 -16.13 2.46
CA ALA A 170 -5.90 -16.55 1.77
C ALA A 170 -6.17 -15.75 0.48
N ALA A 171 -5.58 -14.58 0.31
CA ALA A 171 -5.72 -13.78 -0.91
C ALA A 171 -4.95 -14.35 -2.12
N VAL A 172 -3.95 -15.19 -1.88
CA VAL A 172 -3.09 -15.76 -2.95
C VAL A 172 -3.11 -17.28 -2.99
N ASP A 173 -3.80 -17.93 -2.07
CA ASP A 173 -3.94 -19.39 -1.98
C ASP A 173 -5.41 -19.78 -1.80
N ILE A 174 -5.96 -20.45 -2.82
CA ILE A 174 -7.38 -20.80 -2.85
C ILE A 174 -7.76 -21.86 -1.82
N ASP A 175 -6.85 -22.78 -1.48
CA ASP A 175 -7.12 -23.84 -0.50
C ASP A 175 -7.10 -23.24 0.92
N VAL A 176 -6.17 -22.31 1.18
CA VAL A 176 -6.17 -21.54 2.43
C VAL A 176 -7.46 -20.73 2.56
N PHE A 177 -7.86 -20.03 1.49
CA PHE A 177 -9.12 -19.28 1.46
C PHE A 177 -10.33 -20.18 1.77
N ALA A 178 -10.44 -21.32 1.08
CA ALA A 178 -11.56 -22.24 1.28
C ALA A 178 -11.64 -22.71 2.73
N LYS A 179 -10.50 -23.05 3.31
CA LYS A 179 -10.41 -23.51 4.70
C LYS A 179 -10.77 -22.40 5.71
N GLU A 180 -10.21 -21.21 5.54
CA GLU A 180 -10.46 -20.09 6.47
C GLU A 180 -11.91 -19.62 6.44
N TRP A 181 -12.54 -19.63 5.26
CA TRP A 181 -13.89 -19.11 5.09
C TRP A 181 -14.99 -20.17 5.11
N GLY A 182 -14.63 -21.44 5.27
CA GLY A 182 -15.60 -22.53 5.24
C GLY A 182 -16.29 -22.65 3.88
N VAL A 183 -15.51 -22.58 2.79
CA VAL A 183 -15.99 -22.70 1.42
C VAL A 183 -15.66 -24.08 0.89
N ASP A 184 -16.67 -24.76 0.33
CA ASP A 184 -16.51 -26.01 -0.40
C ASP A 184 -16.71 -25.75 -1.89
N PHE A 185 -15.67 -25.94 -2.70
CA PHE A 185 -15.71 -25.72 -4.15
C PHE A 185 -16.26 -26.92 -4.92
N GLU A 186 -16.37 -28.07 -4.32
CA GLU A 186 -16.91 -29.28 -4.94
C GLU A 186 -18.43 -29.38 -4.76
N ASN A 187 -18.92 -29.05 -3.56
CA ASN A 187 -20.32 -29.07 -3.21
C ASN A 187 -20.82 -27.65 -2.94
N HIS A 188 -21.35 -26.98 -3.96
CA HIS A 188 -21.82 -25.61 -3.86
C HIS A 188 -23.32 -25.48 -4.24
N PRO A 189 -24.22 -26.08 -3.46
CA PRO A 189 -25.66 -25.94 -3.73
C PRO A 189 -26.11 -24.51 -3.51
N ARG A 190 -27.22 -24.14 -4.14
CA ARG A 190 -27.83 -22.82 -3.98
C ARG A 190 -28.18 -22.58 -2.49
N GLY A 191 -27.67 -21.49 -1.93
CA GLY A 191 -27.92 -21.10 -0.54
C GLY A 191 -26.83 -21.52 0.45
N GLY A 192 -25.71 -22.05 -0.02
CA GLY A 192 -24.55 -22.43 0.79
C GLY A 192 -24.46 -23.92 1.10
N VAL A 193 -23.36 -24.31 1.75
CA VAL A 193 -23.07 -25.70 2.14
C VAL A 193 -23.28 -25.88 3.63
N THR A 194 -24.07 -26.87 4.00
CA THR A 194 -24.28 -27.23 5.41
C THR A 194 -23.14 -28.11 5.89
N GLY A 195 -22.58 -27.81 7.05
CA GLY A 195 -21.56 -28.63 7.71
C GLY A 195 -20.10 -28.30 7.32
N VAL A 196 -19.89 -27.28 6.53
CA VAL A 196 -18.54 -26.73 6.27
C VAL A 196 -18.35 -25.50 7.16
N GLU A 197 -17.45 -25.61 8.13
CA GLU A 197 -17.18 -24.56 9.12
C GLU A 197 -15.86 -23.85 8.82
N PRO A 198 -15.77 -22.52 9.02
CA PRO A 198 -14.52 -21.78 8.92
C PRO A 198 -13.49 -22.28 9.93
N VAL A 199 -12.24 -22.40 9.48
CA VAL A 199 -11.11 -22.76 10.35
C VAL A 199 -10.20 -21.55 10.49
N VAL A 200 -10.38 -20.81 11.57
CA VAL A 200 -9.54 -19.64 11.87
C VAL A 200 -8.17 -20.11 12.38
N ALA A 201 -7.12 -19.65 11.74
CA ALA A 201 -5.76 -19.93 12.18
C ALA A 201 -5.51 -19.30 13.56
N LYS A 202 -4.87 -20.07 14.45
CA LYS A 202 -4.50 -19.56 15.78
C LYS A 202 -3.28 -18.66 15.65
N ALA A 203 -3.41 -17.40 16.08
CA ALA A 203 -2.28 -16.49 16.14
C ALA A 203 -1.20 -16.96 17.13
N ASP A 204 0.04 -16.84 16.71
CA ASP A 204 1.23 -17.17 17.51
C ASP A 204 1.54 -16.13 18.59
N ARG A 205 0.89 -14.96 18.52
CA ARG A 205 1.10 -13.80 19.39
C ARG A 205 -0.18 -13.35 20.04
N GLU A 206 -0.05 -12.86 21.26
CA GLU A 206 -1.09 -12.12 21.97
C GLU A 206 -0.93 -10.62 21.68
N VAL A 207 -1.93 -10.00 21.05
CA VAL A 207 -1.87 -8.61 20.62
C VAL A 207 -2.97 -7.78 21.29
N TRP A 208 -2.57 -6.64 21.86
CA TRP A 208 -3.49 -5.61 22.35
C TRP A 208 -3.51 -4.44 21.39
N LEU A 209 -4.59 -4.28 20.63
CA LEU A 209 -4.83 -3.13 19.76
C LEU A 209 -5.52 -2.02 20.54
N MET A 210 -4.83 -0.90 20.76
CA MET A 210 -5.25 0.16 21.67
C MET A 210 -5.58 1.48 20.98
N GLN A 211 -6.60 2.18 21.46
CA GLN A 211 -6.95 3.54 21.03
C GLN A 211 -7.36 4.43 22.20
N ARG A 212 -7.19 5.75 22.01
CA ARG A 212 -7.65 6.72 23.02
C ARG A 212 -9.15 6.98 23.00
N LYS A 213 -9.80 6.70 21.86
CA LYS A 213 -11.24 6.96 21.69
C LYS A 213 -12.05 5.88 22.43
N GLU A 214 -13.12 6.26 23.07
CA GLU A 214 -14.06 5.35 23.74
C GLU A 214 -14.98 4.59 22.77
N THR A 215 -14.92 4.92 21.48
CA THR A 215 -15.70 4.24 20.46
C THR A 215 -15.17 2.83 20.20
N LYS A 216 -16.00 1.95 19.63
CA LYS A 216 -15.58 0.61 19.22
C LYS A 216 -14.32 0.71 18.34
N VAL A 217 -13.33 -0.14 18.60
CA VAL A 217 -12.13 -0.29 17.79
C VAL A 217 -12.54 -0.63 16.35
N GLY A 218 -11.89 -0.03 15.36
CA GLY A 218 -12.21 -0.23 13.96
C GLY A 218 -13.46 0.52 13.44
N ARG A 219 -14.11 1.38 14.24
CA ARG A 219 -15.27 2.16 13.77
C ARG A 219 -14.97 3.05 12.56
N GLY A 220 -13.74 3.51 12.41
CA GLY A 220 -13.29 4.37 11.31
C GLY A 220 -12.77 3.62 10.08
N LEU A 221 -12.78 2.29 10.07
CA LEU A 221 -12.38 1.50 8.91
C LEU A 221 -13.38 1.66 7.76
N GLY A 222 -12.91 1.43 6.53
CA GLY A 222 -13.72 1.50 5.32
C GLY A 222 -14.95 0.59 5.40
N LYS A 223 -16.07 1.02 4.84
CA LYS A 223 -17.32 0.26 4.87
C LYS A 223 -17.20 -1.10 4.17
N THR A 224 -16.38 -1.18 3.14
CA THR A 224 -16.20 -2.37 2.30
C THR A 224 -15.26 -3.40 2.91
N THR A 225 -14.27 -2.98 3.71
CA THR A 225 -13.23 -3.86 4.25
C THR A 225 -13.26 -3.98 5.78
N GLY A 226 -13.87 -3.02 6.47
CA GLY A 226 -13.86 -2.97 7.93
C GLY A 226 -14.61 -4.12 8.61
N TRP A 227 -15.39 -4.91 7.89
CA TRP A 227 -16.04 -6.11 8.44
C TRP A 227 -15.06 -7.29 8.54
N THR A 228 -14.15 -7.46 7.58
CA THR A 228 -13.13 -8.51 7.61
C THR A 228 -12.21 -8.39 8.83
N HIS A 229 -11.84 -7.16 9.18
CA HIS A 229 -11.01 -6.90 10.38
C HIS A 229 -11.76 -7.04 11.71
N ARG A 230 -13.04 -7.37 11.70
CA ARG A 230 -13.87 -7.53 12.91
C ARG A 230 -14.35 -8.95 13.14
N LEU A 231 -14.06 -9.85 12.22
CA LEU A 231 -14.24 -11.28 12.38
C LEU A 231 -13.11 -11.89 13.20
#